data_769ad7263fc9662778e435bd0923c4cf
#
_entry.id   769ad7263fc9662778e435bd0923c4cf
#
_cell.length_a   1.000
_cell.length_b   1.000
_cell.length_c   1.000
_cell.angle_alpha   90.00
_cell.angle_beta   90.00
_cell.angle_gamma   90.00
#
_symmetry.space_group_name_H-M   'P 1'
#
loop_
_entity.id
_entity.type
_entity.pdbx_description
1 polymer ?
#
loop_
_entity_poly.entity_id
_entity_poly.type
_entity_poly.pdbx_seq_one_letter_code
_entity_poly.pdbx_strand_id
1 'polypeptide(L)'
;SAEVVTDVMMSRRSIRAYKDSVISRETLNEILKCGINAPNGKSKQSYEIRVINSIALIDSITAAVVNDNPQIAESKGFKNIFVNAPCVICIAYDKNYDMSQVDCGLLGENIILSAWSKGIGSCCLGSFARWIKNSPSAKKYLDQMDFSEGYELLYCIALGYPDETPNAKPRKEDMIKFME
;
A
#
# COMPACT_ATOMS: atom_id res chain seq x y z
N SER A 1 5.78 -18.03 17.61
CA SER A 1 5.42 -19.43 17.31
C SER A 1 4.75 -19.51 15.94
N ALA A 2 4.63 -20.71 15.37
CA ALA A 2 3.94 -20.95 14.10
C ALA A 2 2.47 -20.50 14.15
N GLU A 3 1.80 -20.71 15.28
CA GLU A 3 0.43 -20.25 15.51
C GLU A 3 0.28 -18.73 15.36
N VAL A 4 1.21 -17.95 15.93
CA VAL A 4 1.17 -16.49 15.82
C VAL A 4 1.22 -16.02 14.37
N VAL A 5 2.08 -16.62 13.55
CA VAL A 5 2.19 -16.26 12.13
C VAL A 5 0.90 -16.62 11.38
N THR A 6 0.36 -17.81 11.63
CA THR A 6 -0.91 -18.25 11.04
C THR A 6 -2.05 -17.30 11.43
N ASP A 7 -2.15 -16.93 12.70
CA ASP A 7 -3.19 -16.02 13.19
C ASP A 7 -3.11 -14.65 12.55
N VAL A 8 -1.91 -14.10 12.38
CA VAL A 8 -1.71 -12.82 11.67
C VAL A 8 -2.22 -12.91 10.24
N MET A 9 -1.84 -13.96 9.51
CA MET A 9 -2.28 -14.17 8.12
C MET A 9 -3.80 -14.33 8.01
N MET A 10 -4.40 -15.13 8.89
CA MET A 10 -5.83 -15.47 8.84
C MET A 10 -6.72 -14.33 9.35
N SER A 11 -6.25 -13.54 10.32
CA SER A 11 -7.01 -12.44 10.91
C SER A 11 -6.91 -11.12 10.14
N ARG A 12 -5.87 -10.92 9.33
CA ARG A 12 -5.66 -9.70 8.58
C ARG A 12 -6.87 -9.33 7.70
N ARG A 13 -7.22 -8.06 7.74
CA ARG A 13 -8.30 -7.49 6.89
C ARG A 13 -7.81 -6.24 6.17
N SER A 14 -8.41 -5.96 4.99
CA SER A 14 -8.27 -4.66 4.34
C SER A 14 -9.10 -3.64 5.12
N ILE A 15 -8.44 -2.61 5.62
CA ILE A 15 -9.05 -1.55 6.44
C ILE A 15 -9.24 -0.29 5.60
N ARG A 16 -10.41 0.33 5.69
CA ARG A 16 -10.80 1.54 4.95
C ARG A 16 -11.38 2.64 5.85
N ALA A 17 -11.33 2.43 7.16
CA ALA A 17 -11.62 3.44 8.17
C ALA A 17 -10.49 3.42 9.21
N TYR A 18 -9.94 4.59 9.49
CA TYR A 18 -8.75 4.75 10.33
C TYR A 18 -8.97 5.82 11.39
N LYS A 19 -8.34 5.62 12.54
CA LYS A 19 -8.21 6.65 13.58
C LYS A 19 -7.24 7.73 13.13
N ASP A 20 -7.39 8.94 13.69
CA ASP A 20 -6.51 10.09 13.41
C ASP A 20 -5.12 9.98 14.09
N SER A 21 -4.73 8.79 14.52
CA SER A 21 -3.45 8.53 15.20
C SER A 21 -2.32 8.38 14.19
N VAL A 22 -1.21 9.07 14.44
CA VAL A 22 -0.01 9.01 13.60
C VAL A 22 0.81 7.75 13.92
N ILE A 23 1.32 7.07 12.89
CA ILE A 23 2.27 5.98 13.05
C ILE A 23 3.67 6.58 13.25
N SER A 24 4.37 6.13 14.28
CA SER A 24 5.72 6.62 14.55
C SER A 24 6.71 6.24 13.44
N ARG A 25 7.73 7.06 13.23
CA ARG A 25 8.82 6.77 12.29
C ARG A 25 9.53 5.46 12.63
N GLU A 26 9.69 5.16 13.91
CA GLU A 26 10.31 3.93 14.41
C GLU A 26 9.49 2.70 13.98
N THR A 27 8.19 2.72 14.23
CA THR A 27 7.27 1.64 13.83
C THR A 27 7.26 1.46 12.31
N LEU A 28 7.23 2.54 11.53
CA LEU A 28 7.31 2.47 10.07
C LEU A 28 8.63 1.84 9.60
N ASN A 29 9.75 2.19 10.22
CA ASN A 29 11.05 1.60 9.90
C ASN A 29 11.07 0.08 10.15
N GLU A 30 10.49 -0.38 11.25
CA GLU A 30 10.37 -1.83 11.52
C GLU A 30 9.52 -2.55 10.47
N ILE A 31 8.36 -1.98 10.12
CA ILE A 31 7.48 -2.51 9.07
C ILE A 31 8.21 -2.59 7.73
N LEU A 32 8.93 -1.55 7.34
CA LEU A 32 9.68 -1.50 6.09
C LEU A 32 10.84 -2.49 6.06
N LYS A 33 11.55 -2.67 7.19
CA LYS A 33 12.59 -3.71 7.31
C LYS A 33 12.02 -5.11 7.11
N CYS A 34 10.83 -5.41 7.62
CA CYS A 34 10.15 -6.67 7.33
C CYS A 34 9.82 -6.79 5.84
N GLY A 35 9.36 -5.71 5.23
CA GLY A 35 9.06 -5.65 3.80
C GLY A 35 10.25 -6.05 2.94
N ILE A 36 11.37 -5.36 3.08
CA ILE A 36 12.57 -5.60 2.27
C ILE A 36 13.27 -6.95 2.53
N ASN A 37 12.86 -7.67 3.58
CA ASN A 37 13.28 -9.06 3.83
C ASN A 37 12.47 -10.11 3.02
N ALA A 38 11.49 -9.68 2.24
CA ALA A 38 10.78 -10.58 1.35
C ALA A 38 11.73 -11.22 0.31
N PRO A 39 11.47 -12.47 -0.12
CA PRO A 39 12.23 -13.04 -1.21
C PRO A 39 12.01 -12.24 -2.49
N ASN A 40 13.04 -12.19 -3.33
CA ASN A 40 12.97 -11.52 -4.62
C ASN A 40 13.84 -12.22 -5.65
N GLY A 41 13.48 -12.08 -6.92
CA GLY A 41 14.14 -12.77 -8.02
C GLY A 41 15.61 -12.39 -8.16
N LYS A 42 16.51 -13.38 -8.08
CA LYS A 42 17.97 -13.22 -8.25
C LYS A 42 18.59 -12.14 -7.34
N SER A 43 17.99 -11.88 -6.19
CA SER A 43 18.38 -10.79 -5.27
C SER A 43 18.50 -9.42 -5.92
N LYS A 44 17.72 -9.17 -6.97
CA LYS A 44 17.76 -7.89 -7.69
C LYS A 44 17.18 -6.73 -6.90
N GLN A 45 16.29 -6.99 -5.95
CA GLN A 45 15.59 -5.97 -5.18
C GLN A 45 15.02 -4.87 -6.09
N SER A 46 14.30 -5.30 -7.13
CA SER A 46 13.80 -4.46 -8.23
C SER A 46 12.55 -3.67 -7.84
N TYR A 47 12.61 -2.96 -6.76
CA TYR A 47 11.55 -2.09 -6.25
C TYR A 47 12.13 -0.80 -5.70
N GLU A 48 11.33 0.26 -5.72
CA GLU A 48 11.58 1.49 -4.99
C GLU A 48 10.39 1.83 -4.11
N ILE A 49 10.65 2.36 -2.92
CA ILE A 49 9.64 2.63 -1.91
C ILE A 49 9.67 4.12 -1.56
N ARG A 50 8.48 4.75 -1.52
CA ARG A 50 8.32 6.11 -0.99
C ARG A 50 7.24 6.09 0.09
N VAL A 51 7.53 6.70 1.22
CA VAL A 51 6.61 6.76 2.35
C VAL A 51 6.09 8.19 2.51
N ILE A 52 4.78 8.34 2.45
CA ILE A 52 4.09 9.60 2.70
C ILE A 52 3.48 9.50 4.10
N ASN A 53 4.17 10.06 5.09
CA ASN A 53 3.72 10.12 6.49
C ASN A 53 3.47 11.59 6.89
N SER A 54 2.74 12.30 6.03
CA SER A 54 2.38 13.70 6.21
C SER A 54 0.95 13.92 5.73
N ILE A 55 0.06 14.22 6.66
CA ILE A 55 -1.35 14.52 6.36
C ILE A 55 -1.44 15.70 5.38
N ALA A 56 -0.65 16.74 5.60
CA ALA A 56 -0.62 17.91 4.72
C ALA A 56 -0.23 17.57 3.27
N LEU A 57 0.73 16.65 3.08
CA LEU A 57 1.11 16.19 1.75
C LEU A 57 0.03 15.29 1.14
N ILE A 58 -0.58 14.40 1.92
CA ILE A 58 -1.70 13.56 1.49
C ILE A 58 -2.87 14.43 1.03
N ASP A 59 -3.22 15.47 1.78
CA ASP A 59 -4.29 16.40 1.43
C ASP A 59 -3.97 17.17 0.17
N SER A 60 -2.74 17.62 0.01
CA SER A 60 -2.29 18.34 -1.20
C SER A 60 -2.35 17.46 -2.45
N ILE A 61 -1.91 16.21 -2.37
CA ILE A 61 -2.00 15.23 -3.47
C ILE A 61 -3.47 14.94 -3.77
N THR A 62 -4.28 14.74 -2.75
CA THR A 62 -5.73 14.50 -2.89
C THR A 62 -6.40 15.65 -3.61
N ALA A 63 -6.16 16.90 -3.19
CA ALA A 63 -6.74 18.07 -3.83
C ALA A 63 -6.34 18.17 -5.32
N ALA A 64 -5.10 17.88 -5.65
CA ALA A 64 -4.62 17.91 -7.02
C ALA A 64 -5.30 16.85 -7.90
N VAL A 65 -5.43 15.60 -7.42
CA VAL A 65 -6.09 14.52 -8.16
C VAL A 65 -7.59 14.78 -8.30
N VAL A 66 -8.25 15.26 -7.25
CA VAL A 66 -9.68 15.60 -7.26
C VAL A 66 -9.96 16.79 -8.19
N ASN A 67 -9.05 17.75 -8.30
CA ASN A 67 -9.19 18.87 -9.25
C ASN A 67 -9.41 18.37 -10.69
N ASP A 68 -8.71 17.32 -11.08
CA ASP A 68 -8.82 16.73 -12.44
C ASP A 68 -9.92 15.66 -12.54
N ASN A 69 -10.36 15.11 -11.40
CA ASN A 69 -11.32 14.01 -11.30
C ASN A 69 -12.29 14.23 -10.12
N PRO A 70 -13.19 15.24 -10.18
CA PRO A 70 -14.06 15.60 -9.06
C PRO A 70 -14.93 14.47 -8.53
N GLN A 71 -15.34 13.54 -9.38
CA GLN A 71 -16.19 12.39 -9.03
C GLN A 71 -15.55 11.46 -7.98
N ILE A 72 -14.23 11.48 -7.81
CA ILE A 72 -13.54 10.66 -6.81
C ILE A 72 -13.94 11.08 -5.39
N ALA A 73 -14.26 12.35 -5.18
CA ALA A 73 -14.62 12.93 -3.88
C ALA A 73 -16.11 12.82 -3.52
N GLU A 74 -16.96 12.24 -4.40
CA GLU A 74 -18.41 12.18 -4.19
C GLU A 74 -18.85 11.15 -3.15
N SER A 75 -17.95 10.23 -2.74
CA SER A 75 -18.28 9.20 -1.76
C SER A 75 -18.50 9.80 -0.37
N LYS A 76 -19.56 9.31 0.32
CA LYS A 76 -19.86 9.76 1.70
C LYS A 76 -18.68 9.51 2.63
N GLY A 77 -18.27 10.54 3.36
CA GLY A 77 -17.17 10.48 4.32
C GLY A 77 -15.78 10.54 3.67
N PHE A 78 -15.70 10.94 2.40
CA PHE A 78 -14.42 11.12 1.72
C PHE A 78 -13.57 12.21 2.42
N LYS A 79 -12.34 11.87 2.75
CA LYS A 79 -11.32 12.80 3.27
C LYS A 79 -10.12 12.86 2.33
N ASN A 80 -9.63 11.70 1.87
CA ASN A 80 -8.51 11.63 0.93
C ASN A 80 -8.61 10.40 0.02
N ILE A 81 -7.82 10.41 -1.06
CA ILE A 81 -7.80 9.36 -2.10
C ILE A 81 -7.16 8.04 -1.66
N PHE A 82 -6.61 7.97 -0.46
CA PHE A 82 -5.97 6.79 0.11
C PHE A 82 -6.89 6.12 1.16
N VAL A 83 -8.17 6.01 0.86
CA VAL A 83 -9.21 5.47 1.75
C VAL A 83 -9.19 6.11 3.15
N ASN A 84 -8.92 7.40 3.19
CA ASN A 84 -8.83 8.23 4.40
C ASN A 84 -7.66 7.86 5.34
N ALA A 85 -6.66 7.14 4.86
CA ALA A 85 -5.50 6.76 5.67
C ALA A 85 -4.57 7.95 5.97
N PRO A 86 -3.95 7.98 7.15
CA PRO A 86 -2.99 9.02 7.53
C PRO A 86 -1.57 8.78 7.02
N CYS A 87 -1.27 7.59 6.52
CA CYS A 87 0.03 7.21 5.99
C CYS A 87 -0.10 6.34 4.74
N VAL A 88 0.81 6.49 3.80
CA VAL A 88 0.80 5.76 2.53
C VAL A 88 2.21 5.31 2.16
N ILE A 89 2.36 4.07 1.77
CA ILE A 89 3.58 3.52 1.18
C ILE A 89 3.35 3.33 -0.32
N CYS A 90 4.14 4.02 -1.14
CA CYS A 90 4.10 3.91 -2.60
C CYS A 90 5.21 2.97 -3.05
N ILE A 91 4.87 1.98 -3.88
CA ILE A 91 5.79 0.96 -4.40
C ILE A 91 5.86 1.09 -5.90
N ALA A 92 7.08 1.27 -6.41
CA ALA A 92 7.39 1.29 -7.83
C ALA A 92 8.15 0.03 -8.24
N TYR A 93 7.92 -0.44 -9.46
CA TYR A 93 8.56 -1.61 -10.04
C TYR A 93 9.47 -1.23 -11.21
N ASP A 94 10.48 -2.06 -11.48
CA ASP A 94 11.35 -1.94 -12.64
C ASP A 94 10.65 -2.52 -13.88
N LYS A 95 10.32 -1.68 -14.85
CA LYS A 95 9.68 -2.09 -16.11
C LYS A 95 10.56 -3.01 -16.97
N ASN A 96 11.85 -3.02 -16.74
CA ASN A 96 12.81 -3.79 -17.50
C ASN A 96 13.09 -5.18 -16.91
N TYR A 97 12.42 -5.52 -15.80
CA TYR A 97 12.55 -6.83 -15.16
C TYR A 97 11.19 -7.50 -15.00
N ASP A 98 10.99 -8.60 -15.68
CA ASP A 98 9.70 -9.31 -15.78
C ASP A 98 9.15 -9.85 -14.44
N MET A 99 10.04 -10.15 -13.47
CA MET A 99 9.64 -10.59 -12.12
C MET A 99 9.44 -9.45 -11.12
N SER A 100 9.69 -8.21 -11.50
CA SER A 100 9.65 -7.07 -10.57
C SER A 100 8.27 -6.89 -9.94
N GLN A 101 7.18 -7.04 -10.68
CA GLN A 101 5.84 -6.92 -10.11
C GLN A 101 5.53 -8.02 -9.09
N VAL A 102 6.03 -9.23 -9.29
CA VAL A 102 5.94 -10.32 -8.31
C VAL A 102 6.71 -9.96 -7.06
N ASP A 103 7.95 -9.49 -7.20
CA ASP A 103 8.80 -9.05 -6.09
C ASP A 103 8.15 -7.92 -5.29
N CYS A 104 7.51 -6.95 -5.96
CA CYS A 104 6.74 -5.87 -5.33
C CYS A 104 5.53 -6.40 -4.55
N GLY A 105 4.87 -7.44 -5.02
CA GLY A 105 3.77 -8.09 -4.31
C GLY A 105 4.24 -8.82 -3.04
N LEU A 106 5.35 -9.55 -3.12
CA LEU A 106 5.96 -10.23 -1.97
C LEU A 106 6.42 -9.21 -0.90
N LEU A 107 7.08 -8.14 -1.32
CA LEU A 107 7.44 -7.01 -0.48
C LEU A 107 6.21 -6.43 0.24
N GLY A 108 5.14 -6.19 -0.50
CA GLY A 108 3.92 -5.59 0.03
C GLY A 108 3.23 -6.48 1.06
N GLU A 109 3.18 -7.79 0.85
CA GLU A 109 2.58 -8.72 1.82
C GLU A 109 3.37 -8.75 3.12
N ASN A 110 4.70 -8.75 3.08
CA ASN A 110 5.51 -8.66 4.29
C ASN A 110 5.25 -7.34 5.06
N ILE A 111 5.11 -6.23 4.36
CA ILE A 111 4.73 -4.93 4.96
C ILE A 111 3.39 -5.04 5.66
N ILE A 112 2.38 -5.59 4.98
CA ILE A 112 1.01 -5.70 5.45
C ILE A 112 0.91 -6.61 6.70
N LEU A 113 1.56 -7.77 6.68
CA LEU A 113 1.57 -8.69 7.81
C LEU A 113 2.32 -8.12 9.02
N SER A 114 3.45 -7.45 8.79
CA SER A 114 4.19 -6.76 9.85
C SER A 114 3.35 -5.64 10.47
N ALA A 115 2.66 -4.84 9.66
CA ALA A 115 1.76 -3.80 10.14
C ALA A 115 0.64 -4.40 11.01
N TRP A 116 -0.03 -5.44 10.50
CA TRP A 116 -1.13 -6.09 11.21
C TRP A 116 -0.70 -6.68 12.55
N SER A 117 0.48 -7.30 12.62
CA SER A 117 1.03 -7.82 13.88
C SER A 117 1.28 -6.74 14.94
N LYS A 118 1.32 -5.48 14.55
CA LYS A 118 1.49 -4.30 15.41
C LYS A 118 0.17 -3.54 15.66
N GLY A 119 -0.97 -4.12 15.28
CA GLY A 119 -2.27 -3.48 15.40
C GLY A 119 -2.51 -2.34 14.38
N ILE A 120 -1.72 -2.30 13.30
CA ILE A 120 -1.86 -1.32 12.22
C ILE A 120 -2.56 -1.98 11.04
N GLY A 121 -3.67 -1.36 10.61
CA GLY A 121 -4.42 -1.78 9.44
C GLY A 121 -3.81 -1.28 8.14
N SER A 122 -4.15 -1.96 7.05
CA SER A 122 -3.68 -1.60 5.72
C SER A 122 -4.74 -1.84 4.65
N CYS A 123 -4.59 -1.18 3.51
CA CYS A 123 -5.35 -1.46 2.30
C CYS A 123 -4.47 -1.26 1.07
N CYS A 124 -4.39 -2.27 0.19
CA CYS A 124 -3.72 -2.14 -1.10
C CYS A 124 -4.57 -1.31 -2.06
N LEU A 125 -3.96 -0.33 -2.71
CA LEU A 125 -4.60 0.62 -3.59
C LEU A 125 -3.92 0.63 -4.96
N GLY A 126 -4.54 0.00 -5.96
CA GLY A 126 -4.09 0.06 -7.35
C GLY A 126 -4.55 1.31 -8.09
N SER A 127 -5.70 1.87 -7.70
CA SER A 127 -6.33 3.02 -8.38
C SER A 127 -5.48 4.29 -8.34
N PHE A 128 -4.79 4.56 -7.23
CA PHE A 128 -3.97 5.76 -7.07
C PHE A 128 -2.87 5.86 -8.12
N ALA A 129 -2.18 4.77 -8.42
CA ALA A 129 -1.14 4.75 -9.46
C ALA A 129 -1.67 5.22 -10.81
N ARG A 130 -2.90 4.84 -11.16
CA ARG A 130 -3.57 5.29 -12.38
C ARG A 130 -3.99 6.75 -12.30
N TRP A 131 -4.57 7.17 -11.17
CA TRP A 131 -5.03 8.56 -11.01
C TRP A 131 -3.90 9.57 -11.08
N ILE A 132 -2.80 9.35 -10.35
CA ILE A 132 -1.69 10.30 -10.32
C ILE A 132 -0.99 10.41 -11.69
N LYS A 133 -0.88 9.31 -12.42
CA LYS A 133 -0.30 9.31 -13.78
C LYS A 133 -1.14 10.10 -14.78
N ASN A 134 -2.46 10.10 -14.61
CA ASN A 134 -3.42 10.75 -15.51
C ASN A 134 -3.89 12.12 -15.01
N SER A 135 -3.29 12.66 -13.95
CA SER A 135 -3.64 13.95 -13.38
C SER A 135 -2.54 14.98 -13.65
N PRO A 136 -2.74 15.92 -14.57
CA PRO A 136 -1.79 17.01 -14.80
C PRO A 136 -1.51 17.83 -13.54
N SER A 137 -2.52 18.10 -12.73
CA SER A 137 -2.40 18.84 -11.47
C SER A 137 -1.54 18.11 -10.43
N ALA A 138 -1.51 16.79 -10.46
CA ALA A 138 -0.74 15.97 -9.53
C ALA A 138 0.65 15.58 -10.03
N LYS A 139 0.98 15.90 -11.30
CA LYS A 139 2.28 15.53 -11.92
C LYS A 139 3.48 15.93 -11.06
N LYS A 140 3.46 17.12 -10.48
CA LYS A 140 4.54 17.60 -9.60
C LYS A 140 4.82 16.69 -8.42
N TYR A 141 3.80 16.03 -7.87
CA TYR A 141 3.96 15.09 -6.75
C TYR A 141 4.54 13.77 -7.21
N LEU A 142 4.15 13.28 -8.39
CA LEU A 142 4.77 12.11 -9.01
C LEU A 142 6.26 12.37 -9.30
N ASP A 143 6.59 13.53 -9.84
CA ASP A 143 7.97 13.94 -10.10
C ASP A 143 8.79 14.04 -8.80
N GLN A 144 8.19 14.53 -7.71
CA GLN A 144 8.83 14.59 -6.39
C GLN A 144 9.10 13.22 -5.77
N MET A 145 8.41 12.17 -6.19
CA MET A 145 8.73 10.80 -5.76
C MET A 145 10.10 10.35 -6.26
N ASP A 146 10.62 10.98 -7.30
CA ASP A 146 11.96 10.80 -7.83
C ASP A 146 12.34 9.33 -8.01
N PHE A 147 11.47 8.58 -8.70
CA PHE A 147 11.76 7.21 -9.06
C PHE A 147 12.86 7.15 -10.13
N SER A 148 13.75 6.19 -10.03
CA SER A 148 14.82 5.96 -10.99
C SER A 148 14.27 5.71 -12.40
N GLU A 149 15.07 6.00 -13.42
CA GLU A 149 14.73 5.70 -14.81
C GLU A 149 14.36 4.22 -14.97
N GLY A 150 13.27 3.95 -15.67
CA GLY A 150 12.74 2.60 -15.87
C GLY A 150 11.80 2.14 -14.75
N TYR A 151 11.72 2.85 -13.64
CA TYR A 151 10.76 2.54 -12.56
C TYR A 151 9.43 3.26 -12.75
N GLU A 152 8.37 2.58 -12.36
CA GLU A 152 7.01 3.11 -12.45
C GLU A 152 6.21 2.73 -11.20
N LEU A 153 5.41 3.69 -10.69
CA LEU A 153 4.51 3.45 -9.57
C LEU A 153 3.52 2.33 -9.92
N LEU A 154 3.54 1.25 -9.12
CA LEU A 154 2.70 0.07 -9.33
C LEU A 154 1.43 0.13 -8.49
N TYR A 155 1.56 0.32 -7.19
CA TYR A 155 0.46 0.43 -6.24
C TYR A 155 0.91 1.11 -4.96
N CYS A 156 -0.07 1.41 -4.11
CA CYS A 156 0.18 1.95 -2.78
C CYS A 156 -0.42 1.06 -1.70
N ILE A 157 0.12 1.16 -0.50
CA ILE A 157 -0.42 0.57 0.71
C ILE A 157 -0.80 1.70 1.65
N ALA A 158 -2.11 1.87 1.88
CA ALA A 158 -2.63 2.74 2.91
C ALA A 158 -2.39 2.11 4.29
N LEU A 159 -1.97 2.90 5.27
CA LEU A 159 -1.67 2.45 6.63
C LEU A 159 -2.29 3.38 7.67
N GLY A 160 -2.77 2.79 8.77
CA GLY A 160 -3.28 3.52 9.92
C GLY A 160 -3.82 2.59 11.00
N TYR A 161 -4.10 3.12 12.17
CA TYR A 161 -4.77 2.36 13.22
C TYR A 161 -6.22 2.15 12.83
N PRO A 162 -6.73 0.88 12.83
CA PRO A 162 -8.09 0.59 12.37
C PRO A 162 -9.15 1.26 13.22
N ASP A 163 -10.20 1.79 12.56
CA ASP A 163 -11.44 2.26 13.18
C ASP A 163 -12.65 1.48 12.66
N GLU A 164 -12.42 0.25 12.24
CA GLU A 164 -13.43 -0.71 11.82
C GLU A 164 -12.96 -2.14 12.06
N THR A 165 -13.91 -3.08 12.10
CA THR A 165 -13.63 -4.52 12.22
C THR A 165 -14.42 -5.26 11.14
N PRO A 166 -13.93 -5.28 9.88
CA PRO A 166 -14.64 -5.93 8.79
C PRO A 166 -14.58 -7.45 8.90
N ASN A 167 -15.66 -8.10 8.49
CA ASN A 167 -15.74 -9.55 8.43
C ASN A 167 -14.84 -10.13 7.33
N ALA A 168 -14.39 -11.36 7.55
CA ALA A 168 -13.68 -12.12 6.53
C ALA A 168 -14.62 -12.40 5.33
N LYS A 169 -14.09 -12.21 4.12
CA LYS A 169 -14.79 -12.62 2.89
C LYS A 169 -14.48 -14.07 2.57
N PRO A 170 -15.43 -14.84 1.99
CA PRO A 170 -15.18 -16.21 1.54
C PRO A 170 -13.98 -16.30 0.59
N ARG A 171 -13.31 -17.44 0.63
CA ARG A 171 -12.22 -17.79 -0.29
C ARG A 171 -12.63 -18.99 -1.14
N LYS A 172 -12.09 -19.02 -2.37
CA LYS A 172 -12.35 -20.09 -3.34
C LYS A 172 -11.32 -21.20 -3.12
N GLU A 173 -11.66 -22.18 -2.31
CA GLU A 173 -10.78 -23.34 -2.01
C GLU A 173 -10.71 -24.31 -3.20
N ASP A 174 -11.73 -24.34 -4.04
CA ASP A 174 -11.82 -25.12 -5.28
C ASP A 174 -10.76 -24.74 -6.34
N MET A 175 -10.08 -23.61 -6.16
CA MET A 175 -8.95 -23.22 -7.00
C MET A 175 -7.66 -23.97 -6.67
N ILE A 176 -7.64 -24.74 -5.58
CA ILE A 176 -6.48 -25.54 -5.15
C ILE A 176 -6.64 -26.96 -5.69
N LYS A 177 -5.65 -27.43 -6.46
CA LYS A 177 -5.63 -28.79 -6.98
C LYS A 177 -4.29 -29.45 -6.70
N PHE A 178 -4.34 -30.62 -6.08
CA PHE A 178 -3.16 -31.48 -5.92
C PHE A 178 -2.92 -32.24 -7.24
N MET A 179 -1.69 -32.18 -7.71
CA MET A 179 -1.22 -32.96 -8.87
C MET A 179 -0.45 -34.15 -8.34
N GLU A 180 -1.04 -35.36 -8.43
CA GLU A 180 -0.49 -36.62 -7.93
C GLU A 180 -0.16 -37.56 -9.09
#